data_04a3ee2394595fa5282c502bade90066
#
_entry.id   04a3ee2394595fa5282c502bade90066
#
_cell.length_a   1.000
_cell.length_b   1.000
_cell.length_c   1.000
_cell.angle_alpha   90.00
_cell.angle_beta   90.00
_cell.angle_gamma   90.00
#
_symmetry.space_group_name_H-M   'P 1'
#
loop_
_entity.id
_entity.type
_entity.pdbx_description
1 polymer ?
#
loop_
_entity_poly.entity_id
_entity_poly.type
_entity_poly.pdbx_seq_one_letter_code
_entity_poly.pdbx_strand_id
1 'polypeptide(L)'
;MAAADTGSSRLPRGVIAPVRHGADGVTLNADQAMNSRLRDLNTEALRGEFAAQGAFLHVRDFLGPEITAQLVAAVEAVGSSVNRNYLPGHKQGGSVSRHAIDSFAPFIAELYRSPALIGWLERLSGERLQVSPPEDPHAYALYFYTRPGDHIGWHYDTSYYAGRRYTLLFGVVDRSSCRLDYELHTREPGVTVVPGSLQIPPGGLVFFDGDKLRHRITPLAADEMRVSLTFEYVTDPAMHPWRRVISNMKDAVAYFGFRQVFRQVFRQTPRRASKRSATRGGDGPA
;
A
#
# COMPACT_ATOMS: atom_id res chain seq x y z
N MET A 1 -7.02 -16.67 -28.54
CA MET A 1 -8.13 -16.25 -27.64
C MET A 1 -8.01 -17.09 -26.36
N ALA A 2 -7.33 -16.57 -25.33
CA ALA A 2 -7.24 -17.21 -24.04
C ALA A 2 -8.29 -16.56 -23.11
N ALA A 3 -9.19 -17.36 -22.59
CA ALA A 3 -10.23 -16.93 -21.66
C ALA A 3 -9.59 -16.40 -20.38
N ALA A 4 -10.00 -15.20 -19.96
CA ALA A 4 -9.60 -14.62 -18.69
C ALA A 4 -10.32 -15.43 -17.58
N ASP A 5 -9.54 -16.18 -16.83
CA ASP A 5 -9.99 -16.89 -15.62
C ASP A 5 -10.33 -15.82 -14.54
N THR A 6 -11.62 -15.62 -14.31
CA THR A 6 -12.18 -14.78 -13.24
C THR A 6 -12.32 -15.56 -11.93
N GLY A 7 -11.44 -16.52 -11.67
CA GLY A 7 -11.44 -17.33 -10.47
C GLY A 7 -11.23 -16.47 -9.21
N SER A 8 -12.23 -16.40 -8.35
CA SER A 8 -12.12 -15.93 -6.96
C SER A 8 -10.95 -16.63 -6.27
N SER A 9 -9.85 -15.93 -6.05
CA SER A 9 -8.65 -16.48 -5.43
C SER A 9 -8.85 -16.57 -3.92
N ARG A 10 -9.48 -17.66 -3.46
CA ARG A 10 -9.39 -18.00 -2.03
C ARG A 10 -7.95 -18.35 -1.71
N LEU A 11 -7.43 -17.83 -0.60
CA LEU A 11 -6.14 -18.29 -0.06
C LEU A 11 -6.18 -19.81 0.12
N PRO A 12 -5.09 -20.54 -0.16
CA PRO A 12 -5.04 -21.99 0.05
C PRO A 12 -5.38 -22.31 1.51
N ARG A 13 -6.37 -23.17 1.75
CA ARG A 13 -6.74 -23.59 3.11
C ARG A 13 -5.54 -24.27 3.76
N GLY A 14 -5.21 -23.87 4.99
CA GLY A 14 -4.15 -24.49 5.79
C GLY A 14 -2.75 -23.86 5.65
N VAL A 15 -2.61 -22.77 4.90
CA VAL A 15 -1.31 -22.11 4.69
C VAL A 15 -0.88 -21.29 5.92
N ILE A 16 -1.82 -20.85 6.75
CA ILE A 16 -1.55 -20.16 8.01
C ILE A 16 -2.07 -21.05 9.13
N ALA A 17 -1.18 -21.47 10.07
CA ALA A 17 -1.62 -22.23 11.22
C ALA A 17 -2.55 -21.34 12.07
N PRO A 18 -3.71 -21.86 12.57
CA PRO A 18 -4.62 -21.06 13.37
C PRO A 18 -3.91 -20.53 14.61
N VAL A 19 -3.86 -19.21 14.74
CA VAL A 19 -3.39 -18.57 15.99
C VAL A 19 -4.45 -18.90 17.05
N ARG A 20 -4.08 -19.67 18.07
CA ARG A 20 -4.94 -19.90 19.22
C ARG A 20 -5.10 -18.57 19.94
N HIS A 21 -6.27 -17.93 19.83
CA HIS A 21 -6.63 -16.81 20.68
C HIS A 21 -6.57 -17.29 22.14
N GLY A 22 -5.78 -16.58 22.95
CA GLY A 22 -5.83 -16.75 24.40
C GLY A 22 -7.29 -16.49 24.88
N ALA A 23 -7.75 -17.28 25.83
CA ALA A 23 -9.11 -17.31 26.30
C ALA A 23 -9.60 -16.03 27.02
N ASP A 24 -8.74 -15.02 27.12
CA ASP A 24 -9.07 -13.74 27.80
C ASP A 24 -9.33 -12.69 26.71
N GLY A 25 -10.59 -12.33 26.53
CA GLY A 25 -11.11 -11.40 25.52
C GLY A 25 -10.67 -9.94 25.66
N VAL A 26 -9.41 -9.69 25.97
CA VAL A 26 -8.80 -8.36 25.97
C VAL A 26 -8.44 -8.00 24.54
N THR A 27 -9.19 -7.08 23.95
CA THR A 27 -8.85 -6.48 22.65
C THR A 27 -7.52 -5.72 22.82
N LEU A 28 -6.49 -6.11 22.07
CA LEU A 28 -5.21 -5.43 22.07
C LEU A 28 -5.39 -4.00 21.55
N ASN A 29 -5.11 -2.99 22.38
CA ASN A 29 -5.08 -1.61 21.95
C ASN A 29 -3.81 -1.34 21.12
N ALA A 30 -3.97 -1.01 19.85
CA ALA A 30 -2.89 -0.84 18.91
C ALA A 30 -1.86 0.22 19.35
N ASP A 31 -2.33 1.36 19.87
CA ASP A 31 -1.44 2.43 20.33
C ASP A 31 -0.68 2.07 21.60
N GLN A 32 -1.34 1.44 22.57
CA GLN A 32 -0.68 0.99 23.81
C GLN A 32 0.37 -0.09 23.51
N ALA A 33 0.05 -1.06 22.66
CA ALA A 33 0.98 -2.11 22.26
C ALA A 33 2.19 -1.52 21.52
N MET A 34 1.95 -0.60 20.59
CA MET A 34 3.01 0.09 19.86
C MET A 34 3.86 0.94 20.81
N ASN A 35 3.25 1.73 21.70
CA ASN A 35 3.99 2.55 22.66
C ASN A 35 4.86 1.70 23.59
N SER A 36 4.37 0.54 24.04
CA SER A 36 5.19 -0.41 24.81
C SER A 36 6.40 -0.89 24.00
N ARG A 37 6.16 -1.33 22.76
CA ARG A 37 7.22 -1.84 21.88
C ARG A 37 8.30 -0.80 21.56
N LEU A 38 7.91 0.45 21.32
CA LEU A 38 8.83 1.53 20.97
C LEU A 38 9.76 1.95 22.10
N ARG A 39 9.41 1.67 23.37
CA ARG A 39 10.28 1.93 24.52
C ARG A 39 11.52 1.03 24.53
N ASP A 40 11.43 -0.15 23.92
CA ASP A 40 12.53 -1.10 23.88
C ASP A 40 13.55 -0.78 22.76
N LEU A 41 13.25 0.19 21.91
CA LEU A 41 14.08 0.56 20.77
C LEU A 41 14.99 1.73 21.11
N ASN A 42 16.26 1.63 20.71
CA ASN A 42 17.19 2.77 20.77
C ASN A 42 16.90 3.73 19.61
N THR A 43 15.93 4.64 19.80
CA THR A 43 15.46 5.55 18.76
C THR A 43 16.56 6.46 18.23
N GLU A 44 17.51 6.91 19.07
CA GLU A 44 18.60 7.79 18.60
C GLU A 44 19.59 7.05 17.70
N ALA A 45 19.93 5.81 18.01
CA ALA A 45 20.77 5.00 17.14
C ALA A 45 20.09 4.76 15.78
N LEU A 46 18.78 4.40 15.80
CA LEU A 46 17.98 4.19 14.57
C LEU A 46 17.81 5.47 13.75
N ARG A 47 17.69 6.62 14.39
CA ARG A 47 17.69 7.93 13.73
C ARG A 47 19.00 8.21 13.00
N GLY A 48 20.13 7.93 13.68
CA GLY A 48 21.45 8.05 13.07
C GLY A 48 21.61 7.13 11.85
N GLU A 49 21.15 5.89 11.95
CA GLU A 49 21.16 4.92 10.85
C GLU A 49 20.28 5.39 9.68
N PHE A 50 19.05 5.82 9.96
CA PHE A 50 18.11 6.36 8.95
C PHE A 50 18.71 7.52 8.17
N ALA A 51 19.33 8.48 8.86
CA ALA A 51 19.98 9.63 8.24
C ALA A 51 21.21 9.22 7.40
N ALA A 52 22.07 8.35 7.94
CA ALA A 52 23.29 7.89 7.27
C ALA A 52 22.99 7.10 5.97
N GLN A 53 21.84 6.43 5.89
CA GLN A 53 21.40 5.68 4.72
C GLN A 53 20.49 6.48 3.76
N GLY A 54 20.51 7.82 3.82
CA GLY A 54 19.76 8.68 2.90
C GLY A 54 18.23 8.58 3.06
N ALA A 55 17.76 8.48 4.30
CA ALA A 55 16.36 8.29 4.68
C ALA A 55 15.82 6.87 4.39
N PHE A 56 16.60 5.87 4.77
CA PHE A 56 16.24 4.45 4.75
C PHE A 56 16.58 3.78 6.08
N LEU A 57 15.69 2.93 6.59
CA LEU A 57 15.90 2.14 7.80
C LEU A 57 15.28 0.76 7.66
N HIS A 58 15.99 -0.29 8.12
CA HIS A 58 15.47 -1.64 8.25
C HIS A 58 15.61 -2.16 9.67
N VAL A 59 14.49 -2.53 10.31
CA VAL A 59 14.46 -3.13 11.64
C VAL A 59 13.82 -4.52 11.55
N ARG A 60 14.61 -5.57 11.76
CA ARG A 60 14.18 -6.97 11.54
C ARG A 60 13.07 -7.44 12.46
N ASP A 61 13.10 -7.02 13.72
CA ASP A 61 12.15 -7.42 14.77
C ASP A 61 11.54 -6.17 15.38
N PHE A 62 10.65 -5.52 14.61
CA PHE A 62 10.08 -4.22 14.99
C PHE A 62 8.77 -4.37 15.77
N LEU A 63 7.81 -5.18 15.29
CA LEU A 63 6.45 -5.16 15.83
C LEU A 63 6.26 -5.99 17.13
N GLY A 64 7.16 -6.92 17.41
CA GLY A 64 6.93 -7.89 18.47
C GLY A 64 5.84 -8.93 18.16
N PRO A 65 5.71 -9.98 18.96
CA PRO A 65 4.88 -11.15 18.63
C PRO A 65 3.37 -10.85 18.64
N GLU A 66 2.90 -10.02 19.57
CA GLU A 66 1.47 -9.75 19.77
C GLU A 66 0.89 -8.96 18.59
N ILE A 67 1.54 -7.86 18.20
CA ILE A 67 1.12 -7.06 17.04
C ILE A 67 1.23 -7.89 15.75
N THR A 68 2.31 -8.65 15.61
CA THR A 68 2.51 -9.53 14.45
C THR A 68 1.39 -10.57 14.33
N ALA A 69 0.96 -11.18 15.45
CA ALA A 69 -0.14 -12.13 15.46
C ALA A 69 -1.47 -11.48 15.04
N GLN A 70 -1.75 -10.26 15.48
CA GLN A 70 -2.93 -9.50 15.06
C GLN A 70 -2.91 -9.19 13.56
N LEU A 71 -1.73 -8.84 13.00
CA LEU A 71 -1.60 -8.62 11.56
C LEU A 71 -1.80 -9.91 10.74
N VAL A 72 -1.32 -11.05 11.23
CA VAL A 72 -1.57 -12.36 10.60
C VAL A 72 -3.06 -12.68 10.60
N ALA A 73 -3.76 -12.48 11.72
CA ALA A 73 -5.22 -12.67 11.79
C ALA A 73 -5.97 -11.71 10.84
N ALA A 74 -5.50 -10.47 10.71
CA ALA A 74 -6.05 -9.51 9.76
C ALA A 74 -5.90 -9.97 8.30
N VAL A 75 -4.77 -10.60 7.93
CA VAL A 75 -4.57 -11.19 6.59
C VAL A 75 -5.61 -12.27 6.29
N GLU A 76 -5.92 -13.12 7.26
CA GLU A 76 -6.96 -14.15 7.12
C GLU A 76 -8.34 -13.53 6.93
N ALA A 77 -8.69 -12.51 7.73
CA ALA A 77 -9.98 -11.83 7.68
C ALA A 77 -10.26 -11.17 6.33
N VAL A 78 -9.23 -10.62 5.67
CA VAL A 78 -9.38 -9.93 4.37
C VAL A 78 -9.14 -10.85 3.16
N GLY A 79 -8.81 -12.12 3.36
CA GLY A 79 -8.39 -13.02 2.27
C GLY A 79 -9.38 -13.15 1.11
N SER A 80 -10.69 -13.03 1.38
CA SER A 80 -11.74 -13.02 0.34
C SER A 80 -11.83 -11.72 -0.46
N SER A 81 -11.20 -10.65 0.00
CA SER A 81 -11.22 -9.30 -0.60
C SER A 81 -9.98 -9.02 -1.47
N VAL A 82 -9.14 -10.02 -1.72
CA VAL A 82 -7.92 -9.85 -2.52
C VAL A 82 -8.27 -9.65 -3.99
N ASN A 83 -7.90 -8.48 -4.51
CA ASN A 83 -7.99 -8.15 -5.93
C ASN A 83 -6.65 -8.41 -6.62
N ARG A 84 -6.67 -9.18 -7.71
CA ARG A 84 -5.46 -9.45 -8.50
C ARG A 84 -5.22 -8.33 -9.50
N ASN A 85 -4.01 -7.79 -9.46
CA ASN A 85 -3.55 -6.72 -10.34
C ASN A 85 -2.43 -7.23 -11.25
N TYR A 86 -2.51 -6.85 -12.51
CA TYR A 86 -1.48 -7.12 -13.48
C TYR A 86 -1.23 -5.87 -14.33
N LEU A 87 0.00 -5.37 -14.25
CA LEU A 87 0.52 -4.31 -15.13
C LEU A 87 1.76 -4.87 -15.84
N PRO A 88 1.69 -5.14 -17.17
CA PRO A 88 2.77 -5.78 -17.90
C PRO A 88 4.13 -5.13 -17.65
N GLY A 89 5.14 -5.94 -17.31
CA GLY A 89 6.51 -5.49 -17.07
C GLY A 89 6.72 -4.70 -15.78
N HIS A 90 5.68 -4.44 -14.99
CA HIS A 90 5.81 -3.62 -13.78
C HIS A 90 5.29 -4.30 -12.51
N LYS A 91 4.07 -4.86 -12.53
CA LYS A 91 3.46 -5.42 -11.32
C LYS A 91 2.56 -6.61 -11.64
N GLN A 92 2.74 -7.65 -10.85
CA GLN A 92 1.83 -8.80 -10.77
C GLN A 92 1.65 -9.17 -9.31
N GLY A 93 0.42 -9.30 -8.82
CA GLY A 93 0.16 -9.65 -7.44
C GLY A 93 -1.28 -9.40 -7.03
N GLY A 94 -1.60 -9.71 -5.79
CA GLY A 94 -2.86 -9.36 -5.15
C GLY A 94 -2.73 -8.11 -4.28
N SER A 95 -3.81 -7.38 -4.11
CA SER A 95 -3.87 -6.31 -3.11
C SER A 95 -5.25 -6.22 -2.47
N VAL A 96 -5.27 -5.73 -1.23
CA VAL A 96 -6.50 -5.39 -0.50
C VAL A 96 -6.42 -3.92 -0.16
N SER A 97 -7.43 -3.17 -0.60
CA SER A 97 -7.51 -1.73 -0.38
C SER A 97 -7.92 -1.39 1.05
N ARG A 98 -7.63 -0.15 1.44
CA ARG A 98 -8.04 0.45 2.68
C ARG A 98 -9.51 0.18 3.05
N HIS A 99 -10.46 0.32 2.12
CA HIS A 99 -11.88 0.14 2.41
C HIS A 99 -12.24 -1.27 2.91
N ALA A 100 -11.61 -2.30 2.33
CA ALA A 100 -11.80 -3.66 2.81
C ALA A 100 -11.07 -3.89 4.15
N ILE A 101 -9.91 -3.29 4.35
CA ILE A 101 -9.18 -3.34 5.61
C ILE A 101 -10.00 -2.68 6.73
N ASP A 102 -10.56 -1.49 6.52
CA ASP A 102 -11.41 -0.80 7.50
C ASP A 102 -12.61 -1.65 7.93
N SER A 103 -13.17 -2.45 7.00
CA SER A 103 -14.34 -3.28 7.26
C SER A 103 -14.04 -4.60 7.97
N PHE A 104 -12.91 -5.24 7.65
CA PHE A 104 -12.63 -6.62 8.07
C PHE A 104 -11.41 -6.75 8.98
N ALA A 105 -10.56 -5.74 9.05
CA ALA A 105 -9.31 -5.76 9.83
C ALA A 105 -9.02 -4.39 10.47
N PRO A 106 -9.93 -3.84 11.30
CA PRO A 106 -9.84 -2.46 11.83
C PRO A 106 -8.57 -2.21 12.65
N PHE A 107 -7.98 -3.24 13.23
CA PHE A 107 -6.69 -3.15 13.95
C PHE A 107 -5.58 -2.51 13.09
N ILE A 108 -5.55 -2.79 11.79
CA ILE A 108 -4.58 -2.16 10.87
C ILE A 108 -4.81 -0.65 10.78
N ALA A 109 -6.06 -0.22 10.71
CA ALA A 109 -6.42 1.20 10.67
C ALA A 109 -6.12 1.92 11.98
N GLU A 110 -6.29 1.24 13.13
CA GLU A 110 -5.90 1.73 14.44
C GLU A 110 -4.38 1.88 14.56
N LEU A 111 -3.63 0.87 14.13
CA LEU A 111 -2.17 0.90 14.11
C LEU A 111 -1.63 2.01 13.21
N TYR A 112 -2.23 2.22 12.03
CA TYR A 112 -1.88 3.31 11.13
C TYR A 112 -2.07 4.69 11.77
N ARG A 113 -3.09 4.86 12.60
CA ARG A 113 -3.41 6.13 13.29
C ARG A 113 -2.77 6.25 14.67
N SER A 114 -1.96 5.28 15.09
CA SER A 114 -1.32 5.29 16.41
C SER A 114 -0.45 6.54 16.61
N PRO A 115 -0.78 7.42 17.58
CA PRO A 115 0.06 8.56 17.92
C PRO A 115 1.47 8.16 18.34
N ALA A 116 1.62 7.01 19.02
CA ALA A 116 2.91 6.49 19.42
C ALA A 116 3.80 6.17 18.20
N LEU A 117 3.21 5.49 17.18
CA LEU A 117 3.93 5.19 15.94
C LEU A 117 4.30 6.47 15.18
N ILE A 118 3.33 7.35 14.95
CA ILE A 118 3.55 8.60 14.23
C ILE A 118 4.64 9.44 14.92
N GLY A 119 4.55 9.65 16.23
CA GLY A 119 5.54 10.42 16.97
C GLY A 119 6.93 9.77 16.97
N TRP A 120 7.03 8.44 16.88
CA TRP A 120 8.31 7.76 16.72
C TRP A 120 8.89 7.99 15.32
N LEU A 121 8.10 7.91 14.26
CA LEU A 121 8.52 8.19 12.89
C LEU A 121 8.95 9.65 12.69
N GLU A 122 8.25 10.59 13.34
CA GLU A 122 8.64 12.02 13.37
C GLU A 122 10.02 12.21 13.99
N ARG A 123 10.33 11.51 15.09
CA ARG A 123 11.66 11.54 15.70
C ARG A 123 12.75 10.97 14.78
N LEU A 124 12.44 9.90 14.03
CA LEU A 124 13.39 9.32 13.07
C LEU A 124 13.64 10.22 11.87
N SER A 125 12.58 10.73 11.27
CA SER A 125 12.66 11.53 10.04
C SER A 125 13.08 12.99 10.29
N GLY A 126 12.83 13.50 11.49
CA GLY A 126 12.96 14.92 11.81
C GLY A 126 11.86 15.78 11.19
N GLU A 127 10.82 15.19 10.63
CA GLU A 127 9.72 15.86 9.94
C GLU A 127 8.41 15.63 10.69
N ARG A 128 7.48 16.58 10.60
CA ARG A 128 6.10 16.34 11.04
C ARG A 128 5.37 15.47 10.04
N LEU A 129 4.76 14.39 10.51
CA LEU A 129 4.06 13.42 9.68
C LEU A 129 2.56 13.46 9.95
N GLN A 130 1.80 13.32 8.89
CA GLN A 130 0.35 13.30 8.90
C GLN A 130 -0.15 12.04 8.19
N VAL A 131 -1.30 11.55 8.63
CA VAL A 131 -2.01 10.52 7.90
C VAL A 131 -2.45 11.06 6.54
N SER A 132 -2.44 10.22 5.51
CA SER A 132 -3.00 10.57 4.20
C SER A 132 -4.49 10.91 4.30
N PRO A 133 -5.02 11.76 3.41
CA PRO A 133 -6.45 12.10 3.40
C PRO A 133 -7.35 10.88 3.41
N PRO A 134 -8.56 10.99 4.00
CA PRO A 134 -9.51 9.87 4.09
C PRO A 134 -9.89 9.26 2.75
N GLU A 135 -9.81 10.00 1.67
CA GLU A 135 -10.14 9.57 0.32
C GLU A 135 -8.98 8.84 -0.38
N ASP A 136 -7.76 8.85 0.21
CA ASP A 136 -6.61 8.18 -0.38
C ASP A 136 -6.72 6.65 -0.18
N PRO A 137 -6.93 5.87 -1.25
CA PRO A 137 -7.02 4.42 -1.17
C PRO A 137 -5.68 3.76 -0.85
N HIS A 138 -4.56 4.50 -0.96
CA HIS A 138 -3.20 4.03 -0.74
C HIS A 138 -2.66 4.34 0.65
N ALA A 139 -3.43 5.02 1.52
CA ALA A 139 -3.01 5.34 2.89
C ALA A 139 -2.42 4.11 3.62
N TYR A 140 -3.02 2.95 3.41
CA TYR A 140 -2.51 1.64 3.80
C TYR A 140 -3.10 0.55 2.91
N ALA A 141 -2.31 -0.49 2.66
CA ALA A 141 -2.71 -1.62 1.82
C ALA A 141 -1.98 -2.90 2.21
N LEU A 142 -2.64 -4.04 2.01
CA LEU A 142 -2.01 -5.35 2.06
C LEU A 142 -1.69 -5.82 0.64
N TYR A 143 -0.45 -6.26 0.43
CA TYR A 143 0.02 -6.83 -0.83
C TYR A 143 0.26 -8.32 -0.69
N PHE A 144 -0.34 -9.10 -1.58
CA PHE A 144 -0.33 -10.55 -1.59
C PHE A 144 0.47 -11.07 -2.79
N TYR A 145 1.56 -11.75 -2.52
CA TYR A 145 2.34 -12.51 -3.48
C TYR A 145 2.07 -13.99 -3.21
N THR A 146 1.25 -14.62 -4.04
CA THR A 146 0.71 -15.96 -3.81
C THR A 146 0.72 -16.86 -5.04
N ARG A 147 1.21 -16.34 -6.17
CA ARG A 147 1.36 -17.11 -7.41
C ARG A 147 2.79 -16.95 -7.94
N PRO A 148 3.37 -17.97 -8.55
CA PRO A 148 4.69 -17.87 -9.17
C PRO A 148 4.76 -16.65 -10.11
N GLY A 149 5.84 -15.90 -9.99
CA GLY A 149 6.07 -14.68 -10.76
C GLY A 149 5.43 -13.41 -10.19
N ASP A 150 4.69 -13.47 -9.07
CA ASP A 150 4.19 -12.25 -8.41
C ASP A 150 5.38 -11.37 -7.98
N HIS A 151 5.36 -10.11 -8.39
CA HIS A 151 6.45 -9.15 -8.18
C HIS A 151 5.97 -7.71 -8.28
N ILE A 152 6.84 -6.77 -7.88
CA ILE A 152 6.76 -5.35 -8.25
C ILE A 152 8.13 -4.97 -8.85
N GLY A 153 8.13 -4.40 -10.06
CA GLY A 153 9.32 -3.91 -10.75
C GLY A 153 9.92 -2.67 -10.08
N TRP A 154 11.06 -2.21 -10.59
CA TRP A 154 11.74 -1.03 -10.08
C TRP A 154 10.87 0.22 -10.14
N HIS A 155 10.69 0.90 -8.99
CA HIS A 155 9.89 2.12 -8.86
C HIS A 155 10.36 2.98 -7.68
N TYR A 156 9.77 4.17 -7.58
CA TYR A 156 9.76 5.03 -6.41
C TYR A 156 8.31 5.19 -5.94
N ASP A 157 8.11 5.33 -4.64
CA ASP A 157 6.80 5.68 -4.06
C ASP A 157 6.61 7.21 -4.10
N THR A 158 6.56 7.75 -5.32
CA THR A 158 6.53 9.21 -5.54
C THR A 158 5.29 9.85 -4.95
N SER A 159 5.48 10.95 -4.22
CA SER A 159 4.40 11.73 -3.63
C SER A 159 3.53 12.42 -4.67
N TYR A 160 2.21 12.28 -4.55
CA TYR A 160 1.21 13.10 -5.26
C TYR A 160 0.81 14.36 -4.47
N TYR A 161 1.24 14.43 -3.22
CA TYR A 161 1.00 15.55 -2.31
C TYR A 161 2.06 16.64 -2.46
N ALA A 162 1.81 17.79 -1.85
CA ALA A 162 2.76 18.90 -1.85
C ALA A 162 4.01 18.55 -1.03
N GLY A 163 3.83 17.79 0.05
CA GLY A 163 4.90 17.32 0.92
C GLY A 163 5.56 16.03 0.46
N ARG A 164 6.55 15.60 1.24
CA ARG A 164 7.23 14.31 1.09
C ARG A 164 6.28 13.19 1.48
N ARG A 165 6.51 12.03 0.90
CA ARG A 165 5.84 10.78 1.23
C ARG A 165 6.83 9.82 1.88
N TYR A 166 6.45 9.31 3.03
CA TYR A 166 7.19 8.29 3.74
C TYR A 166 6.42 6.98 3.72
N THR A 167 7.09 5.92 3.31
CA THR A 167 6.52 4.57 3.26
C THR A 167 7.06 3.72 4.40
N LEU A 168 6.15 3.03 5.10
CA LEU A 168 6.48 1.92 5.97
C LEU A 168 6.05 0.63 5.28
N LEU A 169 6.94 -0.34 5.27
CA LEU A 169 6.69 -1.68 4.74
C LEU A 169 6.92 -2.70 5.84
N PHE A 170 5.87 -3.40 6.26
CA PHE A 170 5.92 -4.46 7.26
C PHE A 170 5.86 -5.83 6.61
N GLY A 171 6.70 -6.76 7.07
CA GLY A 171 6.52 -8.18 6.83
C GLY A 171 5.38 -8.71 7.70
N VAL A 172 4.40 -9.38 7.09
CA VAL A 172 3.29 -10.02 7.83
C VAL A 172 3.37 -11.53 7.70
N VAL A 173 3.52 -12.04 6.49
CA VAL A 173 3.79 -13.45 6.20
C VAL A 173 4.94 -13.49 5.22
N ASP A 174 5.98 -14.28 5.52
CA ASP A 174 7.08 -14.51 4.59
C ASP A 174 7.53 -15.97 4.66
N ARG A 175 7.12 -16.74 3.66
CA ARG A 175 7.57 -18.09 3.36
C ARG A 175 8.03 -18.10 1.91
N SER A 176 9.00 -17.21 1.61
CA SER A 176 9.43 -16.99 0.25
C SER A 176 10.91 -16.71 0.14
N SER A 177 11.43 -16.88 -1.06
CA SER A 177 12.75 -16.41 -1.47
C SER A 177 12.71 -14.94 -1.93
N CYS A 178 11.53 -14.30 -1.93
CA CYS A 178 11.36 -12.91 -2.35
C CYS A 178 12.23 -11.94 -1.54
N ARG A 179 12.78 -10.96 -2.23
CA ARG A 179 13.60 -9.92 -1.63
C ARG A 179 13.08 -8.54 -1.99
N LEU A 180 13.26 -7.60 -1.09
CA LEU A 180 13.25 -6.19 -1.39
C LEU A 180 14.66 -5.83 -1.88
N ASP A 181 14.83 -5.63 -3.19
CA ASP A 181 16.03 -5.02 -3.73
C ASP A 181 15.85 -3.51 -3.76
N TYR A 182 16.90 -2.77 -3.42
CA TYR A 182 16.85 -1.31 -3.33
C TYR A 182 18.16 -0.66 -3.74
N GLU A 183 18.09 0.61 -4.09
CA GLU A 183 19.21 1.46 -4.43
C GLU A 183 19.11 2.78 -3.64
N LEU A 184 20.09 3.04 -2.76
CA LEU A 184 20.21 4.27 -2.01
C LEU A 184 20.90 5.34 -2.86
N HIS A 185 20.62 6.61 -2.55
CA HIS A 185 21.27 7.81 -3.12
C HIS A 185 21.06 8.00 -4.63
N THR A 186 20.08 7.33 -5.25
CA THR A 186 19.84 7.41 -6.71
C THR A 186 19.46 8.80 -7.21
N ARG A 187 19.04 9.71 -6.30
CA ARG A 187 18.66 11.10 -6.60
C ARG A 187 19.54 12.13 -5.91
N GLU A 188 20.71 11.72 -5.43
CA GLU A 188 21.68 12.59 -4.76
C GLU A 188 22.86 12.85 -5.70
N PRO A 189 22.97 14.08 -6.31
CA PRO A 189 24.06 14.38 -7.23
C PRO A 189 25.42 14.24 -6.57
N GLY A 190 26.34 13.53 -7.23
CA GLY A 190 27.71 13.35 -6.75
C GLY A 190 27.87 12.27 -5.66
N VAL A 191 26.80 11.61 -5.24
CA VAL A 191 26.86 10.50 -4.28
C VAL A 191 26.80 9.18 -5.03
N THR A 192 27.62 8.22 -4.62
CA THR A 192 27.62 6.88 -5.22
C THR A 192 26.35 6.12 -4.85
N VAL A 193 25.68 5.53 -5.84
CA VAL A 193 24.53 4.67 -5.63
C VAL A 193 24.96 3.40 -4.91
N VAL A 194 24.28 3.06 -3.82
CA VAL A 194 24.53 1.87 -3.02
C VAL A 194 23.38 0.88 -3.19
N PRO A 195 23.58 -0.23 -3.92
CA PRO A 195 22.58 -1.27 -4.04
C PRO A 195 22.51 -2.13 -2.78
N GLY A 196 21.31 -2.60 -2.46
CA GLY A 196 21.08 -3.52 -1.37
C GLY A 196 19.94 -4.49 -1.66
N SER A 197 19.87 -5.54 -0.86
CA SER A 197 18.84 -6.58 -0.97
C SER A 197 18.59 -7.20 0.40
N LEU A 198 17.32 -7.26 0.81
CA LEU A 198 16.95 -7.81 2.12
C LEU A 198 15.62 -8.57 2.07
N GLN A 199 15.39 -9.44 3.04
CA GLN A 199 14.10 -10.01 3.35
C GLN A 199 13.48 -9.22 4.52
N ILE A 200 12.15 -9.10 4.51
CA ILE A 200 11.40 -8.48 5.60
C ILE A 200 10.61 -9.59 6.29
N PRO A 201 11.16 -10.17 7.38
CA PRO A 201 10.49 -11.25 8.08
C PRO A 201 9.19 -10.75 8.74
N PRO A 202 8.29 -11.67 9.17
CA PRO A 202 7.12 -11.28 9.96
C PRO A 202 7.54 -10.43 11.18
N GLY A 203 6.87 -9.28 11.36
CA GLY A 203 7.23 -8.29 12.38
C GLY A 203 8.36 -7.33 12.01
N GLY A 204 9.06 -7.55 10.90
CA GLY A 204 10.07 -6.64 10.39
C GLY A 204 9.50 -5.37 9.76
N LEU A 205 10.28 -4.29 9.79
CA LEU A 205 9.94 -2.98 9.24
C LEU A 205 11.02 -2.52 8.27
N VAL A 206 10.59 -1.94 7.14
CA VAL A 206 11.41 -1.00 6.36
C VAL A 206 10.69 0.34 6.35
N PHE A 207 11.43 1.42 6.66
CA PHE A 207 10.93 2.80 6.66
C PHE A 207 11.81 3.66 5.75
N PHE A 208 11.21 4.42 4.83
CA PHE A 208 11.98 5.21 3.87
C PHE A 208 11.20 6.41 3.31
N ASP A 209 11.96 7.39 2.79
CA ASP A 209 11.44 8.48 1.96
C ASP A 209 11.10 7.92 0.56
N GLY A 210 9.82 7.93 0.20
CA GLY A 210 9.31 7.33 -1.03
C GLY A 210 9.84 7.96 -2.32
N ASP A 211 10.24 9.23 -2.26
CA ASP A 211 10.83 9.91 -3.41
C ASP A 211 12.34 9.60 -3.60
N LYS A 212 13.00 9.06 -2.57
CA LYS A 212 14.45 8.80 -2.60
C LYS A 212 14.80 7.35 -2.89
N LEU A 213 14.04 6.40 -2.36
CA LEU A 213 14.35 4.99 -2.49
C LEU A 213 13.84 4.42 -3.80
N ARG A 214 14.75 3.99 -4.68
CA ARG A 214 14.40 3.15 -5.81
C ARG A 214 14.40 1.69 -5.37
N HIS A 215 13.27 0.99 -5.53
CA HIS A 215 13.14 -0.36 -5.02
C HIS A 215 12.26 -1.27 -5.88
N ARG A 216 12.35 -2.58 -5.63
CA ARG A 216 11.51 -3.61 -6.26
C ARG A 216 11.29 -4.78 -5.31
N ILE A 217 10.27 -5.60 -5.60
CA ILE A 217 10.11 -6.93 -5.01
C ILE A 217 10.43 -7.95 -6.10
N THR A 218 11.37 -8.86 -5.81
CA THR A 218 11.74 -9.93 -6.73
C THR A 218 10.61 -10.92 -6.95
N PRO A 219 10.56 -11.62 -8.10
CA PRO A 219 9.50 -12.57 -8.40
C PRO A 219 9.40 -13.71 -7.38
N LEU A 220 8.16 -14.06 -7.02
CA LEU A 220 7.83 -15.21 -6.17
C LEU A 220 8.11 -16.51 -6.90
N ALA A 221 8.72 -17.49 -6.24
CA ALA A 221 8.88 -18.85 -6.76
C ALA A 221 7.61 -19.69 -6.57
N ALA A 222 7.63 -20.93 -7.07
CA ALA A 222 6.52 -21.88 -6.86
C ALA A 222 6.42 -22.28 -5.39
N ASP A 223 5.20 -22.54 -4.92
CA ASP A 223 4.88 -22.98 -3.55
C ASP A 223 5.30 -22.00 -2.44
N GLU A 224 5.60 -20.77 -2.82
CA GLU A 224 5.94 -19.69 -1.91
C GLU A 224 4.75 -18.76 -1.62
N MET A 225 4.83 -18.04 -0.51
CA MET A 225 3.86 -17.02 -0.13
C MET A 225 4.53 -15.88 0.63
N ARG A 226 4.17 -14.66 0.26
CA ARG A 226 4.53 -13.43 0.98
C ARG A 226 3.33 -12.50 1.08
N VAL A 227 3.13 -11.91 2.26
CA VAL A 227 2.18 -10.82 2.48
C VAL A 227 2.88 -9.68 3.19
N SER A 228 2.74 -8.48 2.63
CA SER A 228 3.30 -7.24 3.21
C SER A 228 2.19 -6.23 3.46
N LEU A 229 2.34 -5.46 4.53
CA LEU A 229 1.48 -4.31 4.84
C LEU A 229 2.27 -3.03 4.59
N THR A 230 1.68 -2.08 3.87
CA THR A 230 2.25 -0.74 3.70
C THR A 230 1.44 0.30 4.43
N PHE A 231 2.11 1.30 5.01
CA PHE A 231 1.54 2.54 5.53
C PHE A 231 2.22 3.72 4.83
N GLU A 232 1.41 4.74 4.50
CA GLU A 232 1.87 5.94 3.83
C GLU A 232 1.58 7.17 4.70
N TYR A 233 2.61 7.92 5.03
CA TYR A 233 2.50 9.19 5.74
C TYR A 233 3.04 10.32 4.88
N VAL A 234 2.55 11.52 5.10
CA VAL A 234 2.92 12.70 4.32
C VAL A 234 3.29 13.87 5.23
N THR A 235 4.18 14.74 4.78
CA THR A 235 4.52 15.96 5.53
C THR A 235 3.52 17.08 5.28
N ASP A 236 2.93 17.13 4.08
CA ASP A 236 1.87 18.05 3.70
C ASP A 236 0.84 17.32 2.83
N PRO A 237 -0.39 17.10 3.32
CA PRO A 237 -1.44 16.39 2.60
C PRO A 237 -2.14 17.24 1.52
N ALA A 238 -1.75 18.50 1.33
CA ALA A 238 -2.30 19.32 0.26
C ALA A 238 -2.00 18.70 -1.11
N MET A 239 -2.99 18.65 -1.98
CA MET A 239 -2.86 18.10 -3.32
C MET A 239 -3.32 19.08 -4.37
N HIS A 240 -2.48 19.36 -5.37
CA HIS A 240 -2.90 20.17 -6.51
C HIS A 240 -3.99 19.46 -7.31
N PRO A 241 -5.05 20.17 -7.74
CA PRO A 241 -6.21 19.56 -8.42
C PRO A 241 -5.84 18.67 -9.62
N TRP A 242 -4.87 19.06 -10.41
CA TRP A 242 -4.44 18.30 -11.59
C TRP A 242 -3.68 17.01 -11.22
N ARG A 243 -2.92 16.99 -10.10
CA ARG A 243 -2.26 15.78 -9.58
C ARG A 243 -3.28 14.78 -9.05
N ARG A 244 -4.40 15.26 -8.51
CA ARG A 244 -5.53 14.44 -8.08
C ARG A 244 -6.14 13.66 -9.26
N VAL A 245 -6.28 14.30 -10.43
CA VAL A 245 -6.77 13.64 -11.65
C VAL A 245 -5.82 12.55 -12.11
N ILE A 246 -4.50 12.80 -12.10
CA ILE A 246 -3.48 11.81 -12.50
C ILE A 246 -3.43 10.64 -11.50
N SER A 247 -3.49 10.90 -10.20
CA SER A 247 -3.57 9.89 -9.15
C SER A 247 -4.78 8.99 -9.37
N ASN A 248 -5.97 9.57 -9.47
CA ASN A 248 -7.22 8.83 -9.70
C ASN A 248 -7.19 7.99 -10.99
N MET A 249 -6.57 8.47 -12.06
CA MET A 249 -6.42 7.71 -13.31
C MET A 249 -5.47 6.53 -13.15
N LYS A 250 -4.32 6.71 -12.49
CA LYS A 250 -3.37 5.61 -12.22
C LYS A 250 -3.99 4.57 -11.28
N ASP A 251 -4.70 5.03 -10.26
CA ASP A 251 -5.38 4.18 -9.30
C ASP A 251 -6.51 3.38 -9.94
N ALA A 252 -7.32 4.03 -10.78
CA ALA A 252 -8.37 3.38 -11.53
C ALA A 252 -7.79 2.29 -12.47
N VAL A 253 -6.68 2.56 -13.14
CA VAL A 253 -6.00 1.58 -14.00
C VAL A 253 -5.36 0.47 -13.18
N ALA A 254 -4.73 0.78 -12.03
CA ALA A 254 -4.08 -0.20 -11.18
C ALA A 254 -5.08 -1.11 -10.44
N TYR A 255 -6.24 -0.57 -10.00
CA TYR A 255 -7.23 -1.33 -9.23
C TYR A 255 -8.34 -1.96 -10.07
N PHE A 256 -8.77 -1.30 -11.15
CA PHE A 256 -9.92 -1.76 -11.96
C PHE A 256 -9.52 -2.36 -13.31
N GLY A 257 -8.25 -2.25 -13.71
CA GLY A 257 -7.79 -2.67 -15.03
C GLY A 257 -8.34 -1.78 -16.16
N PHE A 258 -7.61 -1.69 -17.27
CA PHE A 258 -7.93 -0.85 -18.42
C PHE A 258 -9.38 -0.98 -18.95
N ARG A 259 -9.97 -2.19 -18.85
CA ARG A 259 -11.32 -2.45 -19.39
C ARG A 259 -12.47 -1.81 -18.63
N GLN A 260 -12.37 -1.62 -17.31
CA GLN A 260 -13.46 -1.04 -16.51
C GLN A 260 -13.43 0.48 -16.54
N VAL A 261 -12.24 1.09 -16.55
CA VAL A 261 -12.09 2.54 -16.63
C VAL A 261 -12.68 3.09 -17.93
N PHE A 262 -12.40 2.45 -19.07
CA PHE A 262 -13.00 2.83 -20.36
C PHE A 262 -14.53 2.70 -20.38
N ARG A 263 -15.12 1.69 -19.74
CA ARG A 263 -16.58 1.55 -19.66
C ARG A 263 -17.26 2.63 -18.84
N GLN A 264 -16.65 3.14 -17.78
CA GLN A 264 -17.24 4.19 -16.94
C GLN A 264 -17.10 5.58 -17.58
N VAL A 265 -15.98 5.89 -18.21
CA VAL A 265 -15.76 7.18 -18.88
C VAL A 265 -16.74 7.35 -20.08
N PHE A 266 -16.98 6.29 -20.86
CA PHE A 266 -17.92 6.35 -21.99
C PHE A 266 -19.40 6.25 -21.61
N ARG A 267 -19.76 5.86 -20.38
CA ARG A 267 -21.17 5.88 -19.91
C ARG A 267 -21.63 7.25 -19.40
N GLN A 268 -20.73 8.18 -19.11
CA GLN A 268 -21.07 9.50 -18.57
C GLN A 268 -21.14 10.61 -19.60
N THR A 269 -21.05 10.32 -20.89
CA THR A 269 -21.29 11.34 -21.93
C THR A 269 -22.81 11.53 -22.11
N PRO A 270 -23.39 12.65 -21.68
CA PRO A 270 -24.82 12.86 -21.87
C PRO A 270 -25.12 12.99 -23.37
N ARG A 271 -26.06 12.18 -23.88
CA ARG A 271 -26.61 12.32 -25.21
C ARG A 271 -27.19 13.72 -25.32
N ARG A 272 -26.55 14.56 -26.12
CA ARG A 272 -27.09 15.88 -26.53
C ARG A 272 -28.44 15.66 -27.17
N ALA A 273 -29.52 16.11 -26.51
CA ALA A 273 -30.87 16.11 -27.07
C ALA A 273 -30.90 16.99 -28.32
N SER A 274 -31.17 16.38 -29.46
CA SER A 274 -31.43 17.05 -30.73
C SER A 274 -32.71 17.85 -30.58
N LYS A 275 -32.62 19.18 -30.53
CA LYS A 275 -33.77 20.06 -30.70
C LYS A 275 -34.22 19.98 -32.15
N ARG A 276 -35.33 19.29 -32.40
CA ARG A 276 -36.11 19.44 -33.65
C ARG A 276 -36.78 20.80 -33.63
N SER A 277 -36.41 21.68 -34.55
CA SER A 277 -37.14 22.89 -34.84
C SER A 277 -38.44 22.53 -35.59
N ALA A 278 -39.57 22.80 -34.98
CA ALA A 278 -40.85 22.74 -35.65
C ALA A 278 -41.06 24.09 -36.39
N THR A 279 -40.97 24.08 -37.69
CA THR A 279 -41.48 25.16 -38.55
C THR A 279 -42.98 25.04 -38.61
N ARG A 280 -43.69 26.03 -38.06
CA ARG A 280 -45.12 26.26 -38.29
C ARG A 280 -45.29 27.02 -39.62
N GLY A 281 -45.92 26.37 -40.58
CA GLY A 281 -46.53 27.06 -41.69
C GLY A 281 -47.81 27.75 -41.25
N GLY A 282 -47.98 28.98 -41.64
CA GLY A 282 -49.19 29.75 -41.48
C GLY A 282 -49.74 30.09 -42.85
N ASP A 283 -50.86 29.43 -43.23
CA ASP A 283 -51.72 29.86 -44.26
C ASP A 283 -52.59 30.98 -43.71
N GLY A 284 -52.79 32.03 -44.50
CA GLY A 284 -53.85 33.05 -44.35
C GLY A 284 -54.46 33.39 -45.67
N PRO A 285 -55.76 33.37 -45.76
CA PRO A 285 -56.46 33.66 -47.04
C PRO A 285 -56.88 35.10 -47.17
N ALA A 286 -57.22 35.43 -48.43
CA ALA A 286 -57.97 36.54 -49.02
C ALA A 286 -57.26 37.86 -49.30
#